data_396d2909195ab0c9a800eb574950d61e
#
_entry.id   396d2909195ab0c9a800eb574950d61e
#
_cell.length_a   1.000
_cell.length_b   1.000
_cell.length_c   1.000
_cell.angle_alpha   90.00
_cell.angle_beta   90.00
_cell.angle_gamma   90.00
#
_symmetry.space_group_name_H-M   'P 1'
#
loop_
_entity.id
_entity.type
_entity.pdbx_description
1 polymer ?
#
loop_
_entity_poly.entity_id
_entity_poly.type
_entity_poly.pdbx_seq_one_letter_code
_entity_poly.pdbx_strand_id
1 'polypeptide(L)'
;EPEVLMDGAHDAARCDEVTRWVLQTTFNELAEQRVALEGVVLKPNMVVAGKGSVRQASVDEVAERTIAALKCTVPSAVPGIAYLSGGQSDELATAHLSRMNEIGGFPWKMTFSYGRALQAAPQKAWSGKSENTAAAQRAFLHRARMNGLASKGEWNEKLEKQAA
;
A
#
# COMPACT_ATOMS: atom_id res chain seq x y z
N GLU A 1 -2.08 -12.58 0.35
CA GLU A 1 -1.02 -11.55 0.06
C GLU A 1 -0.43 -11.74 -1.35
N PRO A 2 -1.17 -11.58 -2.44
CA PRO A 2 -0.56 -11.60 -3.77
C PRO A 2 0.29 -10.34 -3.99
N GLU A 3 1.51 -10.49 -4.50
CA GLU A 3 2.45 -9.38 -4.69
C GLU A 3 3.16 -9.48 -6.04
N VAL A 4 3.19 -8.37 -6.77
CA VAL A 4 4.12 -8.13 -7.88
C VAL A 4 5.33 -7.38 -7.33
N LEU A 5 6.50 -8.02 -7.35
CA LEU A 5 7.72 -7.46 -6.78
C LEU A 5 8.21 -6.24 -7.55
N MET A 6 8.73 -5.24 -6.83
CA MET A 6 9.36 -4.05 -7.42
C MET A 6 10.81 -4.29 -7.91
N ASP A 7 11.34 -5.50 -7.73
CA ASP A 7 12.72 -5.84 -8.07
C ASP A 7 12.84 -6.13 -9.57
N GLY A 8 12.81 -5.10 -10.39
CA GLY A 8 12.89 -5.25 -11.84
C GLY A 8 12.87 -3.92 -12.55
N ALA A 9 12.88 -3.97 -13.88
CA ALA A 9 12.86 -2.80 -14.74
C ALA A 9 11.51 -2.61 -15.47
N HIS A 10 10.46 -3.31 -15.04
CA HIS A 10 9.13 -3.21 -15.63
C HIS A 10 8.51 -1.83 -15.34
N ASP A 11 7.70 -1.35 -16.27
CA ASP A 11 6.91 -0.15 -16.08
C ASP A 11 5.60 -0.40 -15.30
N ALA A 12 4.89 0.67 -14.97
CA ALA A 12 3.61 0.57 -14.28
C ALA A 12 2.53 -0.15 -15.09
N ALA A 13 2.60 -0.09 -16.42
CA ALA A 13 1.64 -0.78 -17.30
C ALA A 13 1.81 -2.31 -17.18
N ARG A 14 3.06 -2.80 -17.17
CA ARG A 14 3.32 -4.22 -16.97
C ARG A 14 2.96 -4.66 -15.55
N CYS A 15 3.20 -3.84 -14.54
CA CYS A 15 2.75 -4.13 -13.18
C CYS A 15 1.22 -4.25 -13.11
N ASP A 16 0.49 -3.33 -13.75
CA ASP A 16 -0.98 -3.37 -13.84
C ASP A 16 -1.48 -4.69 -14.47
N GLU A 17 -0.94 -5.05 -15.63
CA GLU A 17 -1.30 -6.29 -16.33
C GLU A 17 -1.10 -7.53 -15.44
N VAL A 18 0.08 -7.65 -14.82
CA VAL A 18 0.39 -8.82 -13.97
C VAL A 18 -0.45 -8.81 -12.69
N THR A 19 -0.66 -7.63 -12.07
CA THR A 19 -1.51 -7.50 -10.88
C THR A 19 -2.94 -7.97 -11.16
N ARG A 20 -3.53 -7.57 -12.29
CA ARG A 20 -4.87 -8.04 -12.70
C ARG A 20 -4.91 -9.55 -12.87
N TRP A 21 -3.94 -10.11 -13.57
CA TRP A 21 -3.87 -11.54 -13.78
C TRP A 21 -3.75 -12.33 -12.48
N VAL A 22 -2.85 -11.91 -11.59
CA VAL A 22 -2.64 -12.56 -10.29
C VAL A 22 -3.89 -12.48 -9.43
N LEU A 23 -4.53 -11.31 -9.34
CA LEU A 23 -5.76 -11.13 -8.57
C LEU A 23 -6.92 -11.94 -9.14
N GLN A 24 -7.09 -11.96 -10.47
CA GLN A 24 -8.12 -12.77 -11.11
C GLN A 24 -7.94 -14.26 -10.80
N THR A 25 -6.71 -14.77 -10.92
CA THR A 25 -6.39 -16.15 -10.56
C THR A 25 -6.70 -16.43 -9.08
N THR A 26 -6.27 -15.53 -8.20
CA THR A 26 -6.51 -15.67 -6.76
C THR A 26 -8.01 -15.78 -6.44
N PHE A 27 -8.84 -14.90 -6.98
CA PHE A 27 -10.28 -14.94 -6.72
C PHE A 27 -11.00 -16.10 -7.40
N ASN A 28 -10.53 -16.58 -8.54
CA ASN A 28 -11.03 -17.80 -9.14
C ASN A 28 -10.79 -19.02 -8.23
N GLU A 29 -9.57 -19.16 -7.71
CA GLU A 29 -9.23 -20.24 -6.77
C GLU A 29 -10.04 -20.15 -5.47
N LEU A 30 -10.20 -18.94 -4.91
CA LEU A 30 -11.04 -18.76 -3.72
C LEU A 30 -12.50 -19.15 -3.98
N ALA A 31 -13.03 -18.85 -5.16
CA ALA A 31 -14.38 -19.24 -5.55
C ALA A 31 -14.52 -20.77 -5.71
N GLU A 32 -13.56 -21.44 -6.35
CA GLU A 32 -13.54 -22.90 -6.49
C GLU A 32 -13.50 -23.60 -5.13
N GLN A 33 -12.73 -23.03 -4.18
CA GLN A 33 -12.64 -23.51 -2.80
C GLN A 33 -13.85 -23.10 -1.93
N ARG A 34 -14.82 -22.37 -2.49
CA ARG A 34 -16.03 -21.89 -1.79
C ARG A 34 -15.73 -21.05 -0.55
N VAL A 35 -14.68 -20.23 -0.62
CA VAL A 35 -14.30 -19.32 0.47
C VAL A 35 -15.32 -18.19 0.59
N ALA A 36 -15.80 -17.93 1.80
CA ALA A 36 -16.68 -16.80 2.10
C ALA A 36 -15.87 -15.49 2.02
N LEU A 37 -16.09 -14.70 0.97
CA LEU A 37 -15.31 -13.50 0.67
C LEU A 37 -15.51 -12.38 1.70
N GLU A 38 -16.62 -12.38 2.41
CA GLU A 38 -16.93 -11.46 3.50
C GLU A 38 -15.96 -11.59 4.69
N GLY A 39 -15.28 -12.74 4.79
CA GLY A 39 -14.24 -13.01 5.79
C GLY A 39 -12.82 -12.74 5.31
N VAL A 40 -12.64 -12.29 4.07
CA VAL A 40 -11.31 -12.10 3.47
C VAL A 40 -10.85 -10.64 3.59
N VAL A 41 -9.63 -10.43 4.04
CA VAL A 41 -8.90 -9.16 3.87
C VAL A 41 -7.83 -9.37 2.80
N LEU A 42 -7.91 -8.61 1.73
CA LEU A 42 -6.91 -8.65 0.66
C LEU A 42 -5.71 -7.77 1.03
N LYS A 43 -4.48 -8.30 0.89
CA LYS A 43 -3.25 -7.51 1.08
C LYS A 43 -2.42 -7.50 -0.22
N PRO A 44 -2.79 -6.66 -1.19
CA PRO A 44 -2.12 -6.61 -2.50
C PRO A 44 -0.99 -5.60 -2.52
N ASN A 45 -0.15 -5.67 -3.59
CA ASN A 45 0.69 -4.56 -4.00
C ASN A 45 -0.14 -3.38 -4.57
N MET A 46 0.45 -2.20 -4.59
CA MET A 46 0.01 -1.09 -5.45
C MET A 46 0.61 -1.27 -6.85
N VAL A 47 -0.03 -0.73 -7.87
CA VAL A 47 0.48 -0.79 -9.25
C VAL A 47 1.58 0.25 -9.42
N VAL A 48 2.82 -0.19 -9.24
CA VAL A 48 4.02 0.64 -9.28
C VAL A 48 5.00 0.13 -10.34
N ALA A 49 5.84 1.02 -10.86
CA ALA A 49 6.97 0.61 -11.69
C ALA A 49 8.05 -0.08 -10.83
N GLY A 50 8.79 -0.98 -11.43
CA GLY A 50 9.96 -1.60 -10.81
C GLY A 50 11.04 -0.55 -10.51
N LYS A 51 11.89 -0.82 -9.51
CA LYS A 51 12.97 0.10 -9.09
C LYS A 51 13.97 0.42 -10.20
N GLY A 52 14.19 -0.51 -11.12
CA GLY A 52 15.06 -0.35 -12.29
C GLY A 52 14.38 0.25 -13.52
N SER A 53 13.11 0.63 -13.43
CA SER A 53 12.40 1.26 -14.55
C SER A 53 12.95 2.64 -14.86
N VAL A 54 13.11 2.93 -16.15
CA VAL A 54 13.56 4.25 -16.64
C VAL A 54 12.56 5.36 -16.26
N ARG A 55 11.26 5.02 -16.20
CA ARG A 55 10.20 5.95 -15.81
C ARG A 55 9.48 5.44 -14.57
N GLN A 56 9.47 6.25 -13.53
CA GLN A 56 8.62 6.04 -12.37
C GLN A 56 7.24 6.69 -12.61
N ALA A 57 6.18 6.01 -12.17
CA ALA A 57 4.83 6.54 -12.26
C ALA A 57 4.61 7.65 -11.19
N SER A 58 3.78 8.63 -11.50
CA SER A 58 3.36 9.64 -10.53
C SER A 58 2.41 9.06 -9.48
N VAL A 59 2.23 9.79 -8.37
CA VAL A 59 1.29 9.40 -7.30
C VAL A 59 -0.13 9.21 -7.86
N ASP A 60 -0.57 10.11 -8.73
CA ASP A 60 -1.89 10.02 -9.39
C ASP A 60 -1.97 8.77 -10.27
N GLU A 61 -0.98 8.53 -11.11
CA GLU A 61 -0.95 7.37 -12.01
C GLU A 61 -0.98 6.05 -11.23
N VAL A 62 -0.22 5.94 -10.15
CA VAL A 62 -0.24 4.74 -9.27
C VAL A 62 -1.61 4.55 -8.64
N ALA A 63 -2.20 5.62 -8.09
CA ALA A 63 -3.51 5.55 -7.44
C ALA A 63 -4.61 5.14 -8.42
N GLU A 64 -4.69 5.78 -9.58
CA GLU A 64 -5.68 5.51 -10.61
C GLU A 64 -5.56 4.08 -11.18
N ARG A 65 -4.35 3.64 -11.52
CA ARG A 65 -4.10 2.28 -12.02
C ARG A 65 -4.43 1.23 -10.97
N THR A 66 -4.04 1.46 -9.72
CA THR A 66 -4.32 0.52 -8.63
C THR A 66 -5.82 0.37 -8.42
N ILE A 67 -6.57 1.48 -8.33
CA ILE A 67 -8.03 1.44 -8.21
C ILE A 67 -8.67 0.75 -9.40
N ALA A 68 -8.21 1.04 -10.62
CA ALA A 68 -8.74 0.42 -11.84
C ALA A 68 -8.48 -1.09 -11.86
N ALA A 69 -7.28 -1.55 -11.49
CA ALA A 69 -6.96 -2.96 -11.39
C ALA A 69 -7.87 -3.69 -10.39
N LEU A 70 -8.04 -3.11 -9.19
CA LEU A 70 -8.90 -3.68 -8.15
C LEU A 70 -10.38 -3.73 -8.57
N LYS A 71 -10.90 -2.66 -9.17
CA LYS A 71 -12.29 -2.62 -9.66
C LYS A 71 -12.59 -3.71 -10.71
N CYS A 72 -11.58 -4.10 -11.49
CA CYS A 72 -11.72 -5.15 -12.49
C CYS A 72 -11.63 -6.56 -11.92
N THR A 73 -11.06 -6.76 -10.73
CA THR A 73 -10.63 -8.09 -10.28
C THR A 73 -11.12 -8.47 -8.88
N VAL A 74 -11.37 -7.50 -8.01
CA VAL A 74 -11.73 -7.76 -6.60
C VAL A 74 -13.23 -7.68 -6.43
N PRO A 75 -13.90 -8.77 -5.99
CA PRO A 75 -15.31 -8.76 -5.69
C PRO A 75 -15.69 -7.74 -4.60
N SER A 76 -16.83 -7.10 -4.74
CA SER A 76 -17.34 -6.12 -3.76
C SER A 76 -17.69 -6.73 -2.40
N ALA A 77 -17.83 -8.06 -2.33
CA ALA A 77 -18.04 -8.80 -1.08
C ALA A 77 -16.83 -8.78 -0.15
N VAL A 78 -15.62 -8.53 -0.67
CA VAL A 78 -14.41 -8.34 0.16
C VAL A 78 -14.56 -7.05 0.98
N PRO A 79 -14.53 -7.10 2.33
CA PRO A 79 -14.83 -5.91 3.14
C PRO A 79 -13.68 -4.89 3.17
N GLY A 80 -12.42 -5.33 3.01
CA GLY A 80 -11.27 -4.46 3.16
C GLY A 80 -10.03 -4.89 2.42
N ILE A 81 -9.24 -3.89 2.07
CA ILE A 81 -7.95 -4.01 1.39
C ILE A 81 -6.88 -3.32 2.23
N ALA A 82 -5.87 -4.07 2.66
CA ALA A 82 -4.76 -3.58 3.46
C ALA A 82 -3.46 -3.70 2.65
N TYR A 83 -3.01 -2.61 2.01
CA TYR A 83 -1.87 -2.67 1.11
C TYR A 83 -0.56 -3.04 1.81
N LEU A 84 0.29 -3.80 1.14
CA LEU A 84 1.70 -3.91 1.47
C LEU A 84 2.47 -2.68 0.93
N SER A 85 3.63 -2.37 1.49
CA SER A 85 4.48 -1.28 0.99
C SER A 85 5.39 -1.68 -0.17
N GLY A 86 5.69 -2.97 -0.34
CA GLY A 86 6.41 -3.53 -1.49
C GLY A 86 7.83 -2.98 -1.73
N GLY A 87 8.41 -2.31 -0.72
CA GLY A 87 9.72 -1.66 -0.86
C GLY A 87 9.68 -0.24 -1.40
N GLN A 88 8.52 0.40 -1.45
CA GLN A 88 8.38 1.84 -1.59
C GLN A 88 8.97 2.56 -0.37
N SER A 89 9.35 3.83 -0.51
CA SER A 89 9.69 4.65 0.67
C SER A 89 8.46 4.83 1.57
N ASP A 90 8.71 5.13 2.85
CA ASP A 90 7.66 5.32 3.85
C ASP A 90 6.64 6.38 3.40
N GLU A 91 7.15 7.53 2.94
CA GLU A 91 6.33 8.66 2.51
C GLU A 91 5.57 8.36 1.22
N LEU A 92 6.22 7.70 0.24
CA LEU A 92 5.59 7.39 -1.04
C LEU A 92 4.44 6.39 -0.89
N ALA A 93 4.61 5.34 -0.07
CA ALA A 93 3.55 4.39 0.24
C ALA A 93 2.35 5.09 0.91
N THR A 94 2.63 6.05 1.81
CA THR A 94 1.61 6.87 2.47
C THR A 94 0.88 7.78 1.47
N ALA A 95 1.61 8.44 0.57
CA ALA A 95 1.05 9.33 -0.46
C ALA A 95 0.11 8.57 -1.41
N HIS A 96 0.53 7.41 -1.89
CA HIS A 96 -0.29 6.57 -2.76
C HIS A 96 -1.59 6.12 -2.07
N LEU A 97 -1.50 5.67 -0.81
CA LEU A 97 -2.69 5.29 -0.04
C LEU A 97 -3.64 6.46 0.16
N SER A 98 -3.11 7.65 0.51
CA SER A 98 -3.93 8.85 0.68
C SER A 98 -4.63 9.21 -0.61
N ARG A 99 -3.90 9.22 -1.73
CA ARG A 99 -4.46 9.57 -3.02
C ARG A 99 -5.57 8.63 -3.47
N MET A 100 -5.42 7.33 -3.25
CA MET A 100 -6.50 6.37 -3.51
C MET A 100 -7.75 6.65 -2.69
N ASN A 101 -7.61 6.94 -1.40
CA ASN A 101 -8.73 7.25 -0.53
C ASN A 101 -9.38 8.61 -0.84
N GLU A 102 -8.63 9.60 -1.33
CA GLU A 102 -9.17 10.87 -1.85
C GLU A 102 -10.02 10.66 -3.11
N ILE A 103 -9.58 9.83 -4.05
CA ILE A 103 -10.33 9.49 -5.26
C ILE A 103 -11.63 8.78 -4.90
N GLY A 104 -11.59 7.81 -4.01
CA GLY A 104 -12.78 7.09 -3.56
C GLY A 104 -13.52 6.32 -4.65
N GLY A 105 -14.83 6.14 -4.46
CA GLY A 105 -15.71 5.50 -5.46
C GLY A 105 -15.50 4.00 -5.64
N PHE A 106 -15.13 3.30 -4.57
CA PHE A 106 -14.94 1.85 -4.50
C PHE A 106 -15.68 1.29 -3.26
N PRO A 107 -16.05 -0.01 -3.25
CA PRO A 107 -16.86 -0.59 -2.17
C PRO A 107 -16.05 -0.97 -0.92
N TRP A 108 -14.74 -1.08 -1.01
CA TRP A 108 -13.87 -1.59 0.05
C TRP A 108 -13.38 -0.49 0.99
N LYS A 109 -13.07 -0.85 2.23
CA LYS A 109 -12.22 -0.01 3.10
C LYS A 109 -10.77 -0.22 2.71
N MET A 110 -10.06 0.85 2.34
CA MET A 110 -8.65 0.81 1.98
C MET A 110 -7.78 1.32 3.12
N THR A 111 -6.82 0.52 3.54
CA THR A 111 -5.88 0.81 4.62
C THR A 111 -4.50 0.22 4.32
N PHE A 112 -3.63 0.18 5.30
CA PHE A 112 -2.25 -0.29 5.18
C PHE A 112 -1.97 -1.49 6.08
N SER A 113 -1.06 -2.35 5.62
CA SER A 113 -0.41 -3.40 6.41
C SER A 113 1.08 -3.37 6.08
N TYR A 114 1.72 -2.25 6.44
CA TYR A 114 3.11 -1.98 6.10
C TYR A 114 4.06 -2.61 7.12
N GLY A 115 5.05 -3.34 6.62
CA GLY A 115 6.21 -3.76 7.41
C GLY A 115 7.26 -2.62 7.40
N ARG A 116 8.06 -2.58 6.35
CA ARG A 116 9.18 -1.62 6.22
C ARG A 116 8.74 -0.17 6.31
N ALA A 117 7.72 0.23 5.57
CA ALA A 117 7.24 1.62 5.55
C ALA A 117 6.64 2.12 6.87
N LEU A 118 6.37 1.22 7.84
CA LEU A 118 5.97 1.58 9.19
C LEU A 118 7.13 1.49 10.20
N GLN A 119 8.07 0.58 9.98
CA GLN A 119 9.06 0.19 10.98
C GLN A 119 10.48 0.66 10.67
N ALA A 120 10.82 1.03 9.43
CA ALA A 120 12.18 1.40 9.07
C ALA A 120 12.67 2.66 9.81
N ALA A 121 11.86 3.71 9.87
CA ALA A 121 12.19 4.93 10.59
C ALA A 121 12.38 4.70 12.10
N PRO A 122 11.46 4.02 12.83
CA PRO A 122 11.69 3.69 14.23
C PRO A 122 12.88 2.76 14.48
N GLN A 123 13.12 1.76 13.64
CA GLN A 123 14.28 0.89 13.76
C GLN A 123 15.60 1.67 13.61
N LYS A 124 15.66 2.58 12.64
CA LYS A 124 16.80 3.49 12.44
C LYS A 124 17.02 4.40 13.66
N ALA A 125 15.94 4.97 14.20
CA ALA A 125 16.03 5.82 15.40
C ALA A 125 16.45 5.03 16.63
N TRP A 126 15.99 3.80 16.78
CA TRP A 126 16.37 2.93 17.89
C TRP A 126 17.83 2.47 17.84
N SER A 127 18.29 2.00 16.67
CA SER A 127 19.65 1.48 16.45
C SER A 127 20.11 0.41 17.46
N GLY A 128 19.17 -0.36 18.03
CA GLY A 128 19.45 -1.40 19.03
C GLY A 128 19.83 -0.90 20.43
N LYS A 129 19.64 0.38 20.72
CA LYS A 129 20.09 1.00 21.98
C LYS A 129 18.90 1.41 22.87
N SER A 130 18.94 1.02 24.14
CA SER A 130 17.88 1.33 25.10
C SER A 130 17.67 2.83 25.34
N GLU A 131 18.72 3.63 25.32
CA GLU A 131 18.67 5.09 25.44
C GLU A 131 17.90 5.77 24.31
N ASN A 132 17.74 5.10 23.17
CA ASN A 132 17.02 5.61 22.00
C ASN A 132 15.54 5.23 21.98
N THR A 133 15.02 4.50 22.98
CA THR A 133 13.65 4.00 23.01
C THR A 133 12.62 5.10 22.78
N ALA A 134 12.75 6.24 23.46
CA ALA A 134 11.81 7.36 23.32
C ALA A 134 11.81 7.96 21.89
N ALA A 135 12.98 8.03 21.25
CA ALA A 135 13.09 8.51 19.86
C ALA A 135 12.45 7.52 18.88
N ALA A 136 12.66 6.23 19.09
CA ALA A 136 12.04 5.18 18.27
C ALA A 136 10.51 5.18 18.39
N GLN A 137 9.98 5.34 19.61
CA GLN A 137 8.55 5.42 19.86
C GLN A 137 7.92 6.64 19.16
N ARG A 138 8.56 7.82 19.22
CA ARG A 138 8.08 9.00 18.48
C ARG A 138 8.07 8.76 16.98
N ALA A 139 9.13 8.20 16.42
CA ALA A 139 9.21 7.89 15.00
C ALA A 139 8.11 6.88 14.58
N PHE A 140 7.82 5.88 15.40
CA PHE A 140 6.75 4.93 15.15
C PHE A 140 5.37 5.59 15.19
N LEU A 141 5.09 6.39 16.21
CA LEU A 141 3.84 7.11 16.34
C LEU A 141 3.60 8.07 15.18
N HIS A 142 4.65 8.76 14.72
CA HIS A 142 4.59 9.62 13.54
C HIS A 142 4.16 8.83 12.30
N ARG A 143 4.85 7.70 11.98
CA ARG A 143 4.49 6.87 10.84
C ARG A 143 3.06 6.31 10.94
N ALA A 144 2.68 5.83 12.12
CA ALA A 144 1.34 5.32 12.37
C ALA A 144 0.26 6.40 12.15
N ARG A 145 0.52 7.63 12.62
CA ARG A 145 -0.38 8.77 12.42
C ARG A 145 -0.51 9.14 10.94
N MET A 146 0.62 9.25 10.22
CA MET A 146 0.61 9.60 8.79
C MET A 146 -0.15 8.56 7.97
N ASN A 147 0.08 7.28 8.22
CA ASN A 147 -0.65 6.21 7.54
C ASN A 147 -2.14 6.15 7.94
N GLY A 148 -2.46 6.48 9.20
CA GLY A 148 -3.85 6.61 9.65
C GLY A 148 -4.60 7.76 8.94
N LEU A 149 -3.95 8.90 8.70
CA LEU A 149 -4.49 9.99 7.89
C LEU A 149 -4.64 9.58 6.42
N ALA A 150 -3.65 8.87 5.87
CA ALA A 150 -3.71 8.37 4.49
C ALA A 150 -4.89 7.39 4.27
N SER A 151 -5.23 6.58 5.26
CA SER A 151 -6.41 5.70 5.21
C SER A 151 -7.75 6.44 5.15
N LYS A 152 -7.72 7.76 5.37
CA LYS A 152 -8.88 8.66 5.27
C LYS A 152 -8.81 9.63 4.09
N GLY A 153 -7.69 9.64 3.33
CA GLY A 153 -7.41 10.63 2.31
C GLY A 153 -7.08 12.03 2.87
N GLU A 154 -6.58 12.11 4.10
CA GLU A 154 -6.32 13.36 4.82
C GLU A 154 -4.83 13.69 4.95
N TRP A 155 -3.94 12.83 4.47
CA TRP A 155 -2.51 13.06 4.54
C TRP A 155 -2.05 14.09 3.49
N ASN A 156 -1.04 14.89 3.84
CA ASN A 156 -0.31 15.74 2.91
C ASN A 156 1.14 15.96 3.37
N GLU A 157 1.98 16.44 2.46
CA GLU A 157 3.41 16.66 2.72
C GLU A 157 3.72 17.66 3.86
N LYS A 158 2.81 18.59 4.16
CA LYS A 158 3.01 19.54 5.26
C LYS A 158 2.90 18.84 6.61
N LEU A 159 1.96 17.90 6.73
CA LEU A 159 1.81 17.07 7.93
C LEU A 159 3.01 16.14 8.12
N GLU A 160 3.55 15.60 7.03
CA GLU A 160 4.74 14.75 7.06
C GLU A 160 5.96 15.45 7.66
N LYS A 161 6.12 16.74 7.34
CA LYS A 161 7.24 17.57 7.78
C LYS A 161 7.07 18.16 9.20
N GLN A 162 5.87 18.07 9.78
CA GLN A 162 5.64 18.48 11.16
C GLN A 162 6.25 17.44 12.10
N ALA A 163 7.33 17.81 12.78
CA ALA A 163 8.00 16.95 13.75
C ALA A 163 7.01 16.44 14.81
N ALA A 164 7.10 15.15 15.10
CA ALA A 164 6.34 14.52 16.18
C ALA A 164 6.90 14.95 17.55
#